data_0b57a0b1bb0c2838f891892ad6936402
#
_entry.id   0b57a0b1bb0c2838f891892ad6936402
#
_cell.length_a   1.000
_cell.length_b   1.000
_cell.length_c   1.000
_cell.angle_alpha   90.00
_cell.angle_beta   90.00
_cell.angle_gamma   90.00
#
_symmetry.space_group_name_H-M   'P 1'
#
loop_
_entity.id
_entity.type
_entity.pdbx_description
1 polymer ?
#
loop_
_entity_poly.entity_id
_entity_poly.type
_entity_poly.pdbx_seq_one_letter_code
_entity_poly.pdbx_strand_id
1 'polypeptide(L)'
;MLNTDSGRFAADGYCFFPDIFGRDEVAAMQHALEVATCAGFLDRDQYYGEPHTREVFWLEVCSHPRLLDAVEAVLGPNLILVFSSMFIKMPRDGMSVAWHQDNNYWPSVHGTDVVTVWLALDDADVENAAMSVIPGSHQGHREMETVLSGETEMLRNKVPVTPEMEAGAVMLEMTAGSVSMHDSYILHGSQANDSGRRRAGYTIRYCSTDTAWVDMEEHPIPVFLVRGDRGVRGERYTDLRPEKAGAFQVEPERITRPGK
;
A
#
# COMPACT_ATOMS: atom_id res chain seq x y z
N MET A 1 -15.93 13.60 7.20
CA MET A 1 -15.28 12.99 8.37
C MET A 1 -14.77 11.65 7.89
N LEU A 2 -13.45 11.38 7.93
CA LEU A 2 -12.90 10.11 7.49
C LEU A 2 -13.47 8.95 8.31
N ASN A 3 -13.67 7.80 7.65
CA ASN A 3 -14.19 6.60 8.30
C ASN A 3 -13.09 5.93 9.13
N THR A 4 -13.14 6.08 10.45
CA THR A 4 -12.20 5.45 11.40
C THR A 4 -12.73 4.12 11.95
N ASP A 5 -13.90 3.68 11.50
CA ASP A 5 -14.57 2.48 11.97
C ASP A 5 -14.28 1.30 11.02
N SER A 6 -13.42 0.37 11.45
CA SER A 6 -13.16 -0.87 10.70
C SER A 6 -14.43 -1.71 10.47
N GLY A 7 -15.44 -1.59 11.32
CA GLY A 7 -16.73 -2.26 11.15
C GLY A 7 -17.52 -1.80 9.91
N ARG A 8 -17.19 -0.64 9.35
CA ARG A 8 -17.78 -0.15 8.10
C ARG A 8 -16.97 -0.52 6.85
N PHE A 9 -15.79 -1.09 7.01
CA PHE A 9 -14.93 -1.47 5.89
C PHE A 9 -15.66 -2.34 4.85
N ALA A 10 -16.44 -3.31 5.29
CA ALA A 10 -17.21 -4.18 4.40
C ALA A 10 -18.25 -3.43 3.55
N ALA A 11 -18.79 -2.31 4.03
CA ALA A 11 -19.78 -1.51 3.30
C ALA A 11 -19.13 -0.45 2.39
N ASP A 12 -18.13 0.25 2.92
CA ASP A 12 -17.50 1.41 2.27
C ASP A 12 -16.28 1.02 1.44
N GLY A 13 -15.61 -0.09 1.76
CA GLY A 13 -14.39 -0.59 1.11
C GLY A 13 -13.12 0.12 1.55
N TYR A 14 -13.19 1.01 2.53
CA TYR A 14 -12.03 1.70 3.10
C TYR A 14 -12.26 2.09 4.55
N CYS A 15 -11.16 2.30 5.26
CA CYS A 15 -11.15 2.87 6.61
C CYS A 15 -9.86 3.66 6.85
N PHE A 16 -9.77 4.32 7.99
CA PHE A 16 -8.69 5.22 8.33
C PHE A 16 -8.26 5.03 9.79
N PHE A 17 -6.95 5.02 10.02
CA PHE A 17 -6.33 4.92 11.34
C PHE A 17 -5.32 6.07 11.50
N PRO A 18 -5.60 7.06 12.36
CA PRO A 18 -4.67 8.16 12.61
C PRO A 18 -3.47 7.71 13.44
N ASP A 19 -2.35 8.39 13.26
CA ASP A 19 -1.18 8.35 14.14
C ASP A 19 -0.65 6.93 14.45
N ILE A 20 -0.62 6.05 13.46
CA ILE A 20 -0.02 4.71 13.60
C ILE A 20 1.47 4.84 13.87
N PHE A 21 2.15 5.79 13.22
CA PHE A 21 3.57 6.07 13.44
C PHE A 21 3.75 7.46 14.04
N GLY A 22 4.64 7.55 15.04
CA GLY A 22 4.99 8.81 15.67
C GLY A 22 5.94 9.66 14.83
N ARG A 23 6.16 10.91 15.24
CA ARG A 23 6.98 11.87 14.48
C ARG A 23 8.40 11.38 14.20
N ASP A 24 9.04 10.73 15.17
CA ASP A 24 10.42 10.25 15.01
C ASP A 24 10.51 9.09 14.03
N GLU A 25 9.49 8.21 14.03
CA GLU A 25 9.38 7.10 13.07
C GLU A 25 9.12 7.63 11.66
N VAL A 26 8.24 8.63 11.53
CA VAL A 26 7.99 9.32 10.24
C VAL A 26 9.26 9.99 9.73
N ALA A 27 9.98 10.70 10.59
CA ALA A 27 11.25 11.34 10.20
C ALA A 27 12.29 10.32 9.73
N ALA A 28 12.38 9.16 10.38
CA ALA A 28 13.26 8.07 9.95
C ALA A 28 12.85 7.51 8.58
N MET A 29 11.55 7.32 8.33
CA MET A 29 11.03 6.88 7.03
C MET A 29 11.27 7.90 5.92
N GLN A 30 11.06 9.18 6.19
CA GLN A 30 11.36 10.27 5.25
C GLN A 30 12.85 10.31 4.90
N HIS A 31 13.74 10.17 5.90
CA HIS A 31 15.17 10.10 5.67
C HIS A 31 15.58 8.87 4.83
N ALA A 32 15.02 7.68 5.13
CA ALA A 32 15.27 6.48 4.35
C ALA A 32 14.82 6.64 2.89
N LEU A 33 13.68 7.29 2.65
CA LEU A 33 13.20 7.61 1.31
C LEU A 33 14.16 8.59 0.59
N GLU A 34 14.68 9.60 1.26
CA GLU A 34 15.68 10.52 0.69
C GLU A 34 16.95 9.78 0.28
N VAL A 35 17.44 8.87 1.13
CA VAL A 35 18.61 8.02 0.81
C VAL A 35 18.34 7.17 -0.42
N ALA A 36 17.18 6.51 -0.50
CA ALA A 36 16.77 5.70 -1.65
C ALA A 36 16.68 6.55 -2.94
N THR A 37 16.14 7.75 -2.83
CA THR A 37 16.05 8.72 -3.95
C THR A 37 17.44 9.12 -4.44
N CYS A 38 18.34 9.50 -3.54
CA CYS A 38 19.72 9.86 -3.87
C CYS A 38 20.52 8.68 -4.45
N ALA A 39 20.20 7.45 -4.03
CA ALA A 39 20.81 6.24 -4.56
C ALA A 39 20.26 5.82 -5.93
N GLY A 40 19.23 6.49 -6.44
CA GLY A 40 18.59 6.20 -7.73
C GLY A 40 17.72 4.95 -7.71
N PHE A 41 17.08 4.62 -6.58
CA PHE A 41 16.17 3.47 -6.48
C PHE A 41 14.77 3.78 -7.03
N LEU A 42 14.41 5.05 -7.16
CA LEU A 42 13.17 5.47 -7.78
C LEU A 42 13.31 5.40 -9.31
N ASP A 43 12.28 4.89 -9.96
CA ASP A 43 12.20 4.97 -11.41
C ASP A 43 11.83 6.39 -11.89
N ARG A 44 11.75 6.57 -13.21
CA ARG A 44 11.39 7.85 -13.84
C ARG A 44 10.01 8.36 -13.42
N ASP A 45 9.10 7.44 -13.07
CA ASP A 45 7.72 7.73 -12.68
C ASP A 45 7.58 7.93 -11.16
N GLN A 46 8.73 8.06 -10.45
CA GLN A 46 8.79 8.28 -9.00
C GLN A 46 8.16 7.15 -8.19
N TYR A 47 8.30 5.94 -8.70
CA TYR A 47 7.86 4.71 -8.10
C TYR A 47 9.06 3.94 -7.53
N TYR A 48 8.93 3.43 -6.31
CA TYR A 48 9.89 2.53 -5.70
C TYR A 48 9.22 1.20 -5.36
N GLY A 49 9.45 0.18 -6.21
CA GLY A 49 8.84 -1.15 -6.06
C GLY A 49 9.57 -2.03 -5.05
N GLU A 50 8.80 -2.71 -4.23
CA GLU A 50 9.19 -3.79 -3.32
C GLU A 50 10.34 -3.45 -2.35
N PRO A 51 10.36 -2.26 -1.70
CA PRO A 51 11.43 -1.89 -0.80
C PRO A 51 11.60 -2.88 0.37
N HIS A 52 10.52 -3.49 0.87
CA HIS A 52 10.53 -4.46 1.96
C HIS A 52 11.31 -5.75 1.64
N THR A 53 11.54 -6.05 0.35
CA THR A 53 12.34 -7.22 -0.05
C THR A 53 13.82 -6.90 -0.21
N ARG A 54 14.17 -5.62 -0.20
CA ARG A 54 15.52 -5.10 -0.45
C ARG A 54 16.19 -4.51 0.79
N GLU A 55 15.39 -3.92 1.68
CA GLU A 55 15.84 -3.19 2.84
C GLU A 55 15.07 -3.62 4.09
N VAL A 56 15.78 -4.10 5.08
CA VAL A 56 15.19 -4.59 6.34
C VAL A 56 14.37 -3.50 7.03
N PHE A 57 14.82 -2.24 6.96
CA PHE A 57 14.08 -1.10 7.50
C PHE A 57 12.61 -1.06 7.01
N TRP A 58 12.38 -1.21 5.69
CA TRP A 58 11.03 -1.20 5.15
C TRP A 58 10.24 -2.45 5.48
N LEU A 59 10.91 -3.60 5.64
CA LEU A 59 10.28 -4.82 6.14
C LEU A 59 9.82 -4.66 7.59
N GLU A 60 10.60 -3.97 8.43
CA GLU A 60 10.22 -3.65 9.80
C GLU A 60 9.03 -2.70 9.87
N VAL A 61 8.96 -1.69 8.99
CA VAL A 61 7.79 -0.83 8.86
C VAL A 61 6.55 -1.67 8.52
N CYS A 62 6.66 -2.60 7.55
CA CYS A 62 5.56 -3.50 7.18
C CYS A 62 5.17 -4.47 8.31
N SER A 63 6.09 -4.82 9.19
CA SER A 63 5.86 -5.77 10.30
C SER A 63 5.60 -5.07 11.63
N HIS A 64 5.45 -3.75 11.62
CA HIS A 64 5.30 -2.96 12.85
C HIS A 64 4.04 -3.37 13.62
N PRO A 65 4.12 -3.69 14.94
CA PRO A 65 2.99 -4.23 15.71
C PRO A 65 1.72 -3.38 15.61
N ARG A 66 1.82 -2.05 15.76
CA ARG A 66 0.65 -1.14 15.67
C ARG A 66 0.00 -1.15 14.28
N LEU A 67 0.80 -1.30 13.22
CA LEU A 67 0.27 -1.43 11.87
C LEU A 67 -0.45 -2.78 11.71
N LEU A 68 0.16 -3.87 12.17
CA LEU A 68 -0.46 -5.20 12.11
C LEU A 68 -1.73 -5.29 12.97
N ASP A 69 -1.80 -4.59 14.12
CA ASP A 69 -3.02 -4.49 14.93
C ASP A 69 -4.16 -3.82 14.15
N ALA A 70 -3.85 -2.77 13.41
CA ALA A 70 -4.83 -2.09 12.56
C ALA A 70 -5.27 -2.97 11.37
N VAL A 71 -4.34 -3.70 10.73
CA VAL A 71 -4.65 -4.65 9.65
C VAL A 71 -5.49 -5.83 10.16
N GLU A 72 -5.16 -6.37 11.34
CA GLU A 72 -5.94 -7.43 11.99
C GLU A 72 -7.38 -7.02 12.28
N ALA A 73 -7.61 -5.76 12.66
CA ALA A 73 -8.96 -5.24 12.89
C ALA A 73 -9.84 -5.24 11.62
N VAL A 74 -9.23 -5.37 10.43
CA VAL A 74 -9.92 -5.41 9.13
C VAL A 74 -9.96 -6.82 8.55
N LEU A 75 -8.83 -7.53 8.56
CA LEU A 75 -8.67 -8.83 7.88
C LEU A 75 -8.73 -10.05 8.81
N GLY A 76 -8.75 -9.83 10.14
CA GLY A 76 -8.60 -10.93 11.10
C GLY A 76 -7.12 -11.29 11.37
N PRO A 77 -6.87 -12.33 12.22
CA PRO A 77 -5.58 -12.54 12.85
C PRO A 77 -4.52 -13.23 11.98
N ASN A 78 -4.88 -13.76 10.82
CA ASN A 78 -4.02 -14.63 10.02
C ASN A 78 -3.50 -13.87 8.79
N LEU A 79 -2.33 -13.22 8.90
CA LEU A 79 -1.88 -12.20 7.95
C LEU A 79 -0.59 -12.58 7.24
N ILE A 80 -0.58 -12.38 5.92
CA ILE A 80 0.61 -12.37 5.08
C ILE A 80 0.83 -11.00 4.46
N LEU A 81 2.10 -10.60 4.34
CA LEU A 81 2.57 -9.45 3.58
C LEU A 81 2.96 -9.93 2.18
N VAL A 82 2.39 -9.32 1.15
CA VAL A 82 2.51 -9.77 -0.24
C VAL A 82 3.32 -8.80 -1.10
N PHE A 83 2.96 -7.52 -1.08
CA PHE A 83 3.61 -6.48 -1.89
C PHE A 83 3.83 -5.21 -1.07
N SER A 84 4.78 -4.40 -1.50
CA SER A 84 4.84 -3.00 -1.09
C SER A 84 5.40 -2.11 -2.19
N SER A 85 5.01 -0.87 -2.22
CA SER A 85 5.56 0.10 -3.16
C SER A 85 5.34 1.53 -2.69
N MET A 86 6.18 2.43 -3.13
CA MET A 86 6.01 3.85 -2.86
C MET A 86 5.58 4.58 -4.13
N PHE A 87 4.59 5.44 -3.96
CA PHE A 87 4.14 6.39 -4.97
C PHE A 87 4.47 7.80 -4.48
N ILE A 88 5.42 8.42 -5.15
CA ILE A 88 5.89 9.76 -4.77
C ILE A 88 5.44 10.75 -5.85
N LYS A 89 4.71 11.77 -5.44
CA LYS A 89 4.38 12.91 -6.27
C LYS A 89 5.25 14.09 -5.89
N MET A 90 6.21 14.42 -6.74
CA MET A 90 7.06 15.58 -6.52
C MET A 90 6.28 16.89 -6.76
N PRO A 91 6.76 18.02 -6.22
CA PRO A 91 6.13 19.30 -6.48
C PRO A 91 6.00 19.57 -8.00
N ARG A 92 4.79 19.80 -8.48
CA ARG A 92 4.48 20.15 -9.88
C ARG A 92 4.98 19.11 -10.89
N ASP A 93 4.91 17.83 -10.55
CA ASP A 93 5.35 16.74 -11.44
C ASP A 93 4.37 16.44 -12.57
N GLY A 94 3.12 16.92 -12.45
CA GLY A 94 2.09 16.75 -13.46
C GLY A 94 1.57 15.31 -13.61
N MET A 95 2.01 14.37 -12.76
CA MET A 95 1.64 12.97 -12.85
C MET A 95 0.44 12.65 -11.97
N SER A 96 -0.60 12.04 -12.57
CA SER A 96 -1.75 11.51 -11.84
C SER A 96 -1.63 10.00 -11.64
N VAL A 97 -2.39 9.46 -10.68
CA VAL A 97 -2.67 8.02 -10.60
C VAL A 97 -4.12 7.85 -11.06
N ALA A 98 -4.30 7.25 -12.23
CA ALA A 98 -5.61 7.05 -12.81
C ALA A 98 -6.51 6.17 -11.92
N TRP A 99 -7.82 6.27 -12.08
CA TRP A 99 -8.77 5.39 -11.41
C TRP A 99 -8.50 3.93 -11.76
N HIS A 100 -8.29 3.09 -10.76
CA HIS A 100 -7.95 1.68 -10.92
C HIS A 100 -8.42 0.85 -9.72
N GLN A 101 -8.37 -0.46 -9.88
CA GLN A 101 -8.49 -1.46 -8.84
C GLN A 101 -7.12 -2.12 -8.70
N ASP A 102 -6.62 -2.25 -7.48
CA ASP A 102 -5.33 -2.88 -7.21
C ASP A 102 -5.30 -4.34 -7.68
N ASN A 103 -6.41 -5.05 -7.51
CA ASN A 103 -6.55 -6.46 -7.87
C ASN A 103 -6.22 -6.75 -9.35
N ASN A 104 -6.45 -5.81 -10.25
CA ASN A 104 -6.15 -5.97 -11.68
C ASN A 104 -4.64 -6.14 -11.98
N TYR A 105 -3.77 -5.87 -11.01
CA TYR A 105 -2.32 -5.94 -11.17
C TYR A 105 -1.68 -7.18 -10.53
N TRP A 106 -2.45 -8.01 -9.83
CA TRP A 106 -1.91 -9.10 -9.01
C TRP A 106 -2.48 -10.48 -9.39
N PRO A 107 -2.16 -11.01 -10.59
CA PRO A 107 -2.74 -12.27 -11.07
C PRO A 107 -2.37 -13.49 -10.20
N SER A 108 -1.28 -13.41 -9.42
CA SER A 108 -0.85 -14.45 -8.51
C SER A 108 -1.55 -14.43 -7.14
N VAL A 109 -2.36 -13.41 -6.85
CA VAL A 109 -3.09 -13.28 -5.58
C VAL A 109 -4.54 -13.71 -5.80
N HIS A 110 -5.00 -14.65 -5.00
CA HIS A 110 -6.33 -15.23 -5.10
C HIS A 110 -7.13 -15.03 -3.82
N GLY A 111 -8.43 -14.84 -3.96
CA GLY A 111 -9.34 -14.53 -2.86
C GLY A 111 -9.69 -13.05 -2.81
N THR A 112 -10.54 -12.67 -1.85
CA THR A 112 -11.11 -11.33 -1.76
C THR A 112 -10.65 -10.55 -0.54
N ASP A 113 -10.16 -11.22 0.51
CA ASP A 113 -9.71 -10.55 1.73
C ASP A 113 -8.26 -10.08 1.57
N VAL A 114 -8.11 -9.08 0.70
CA VAL A 114 -6.87 -8.42 0.35
C VAL A 114 -7.03 -6.93 0.57
N VAL A 115 -6.18 -6.35 1.41
CA VAL A 115 -6.21 -4.92 1.73
C VAL A 115 -4.90 -4.26 1.35
N THR A 116 -4.99 -3.06 0.80
CA THR A 116 -3.87 -2.14 0.67
C THR A 116 -3.90 -1.13 1.80
N VAL A 117 -2.85 -1.12 2.60
CA VAL A 117 -2.51 -0.01 3.50
C VAL A 117 -1.86 1.08 2.67
N TRP A 118 -2.28 2.31 2.82
CA TRP A 118 -1.59 3.50 2.31
C TRP A 118 -1.10 4.32 3.50
N LEU A 119 0.20 4.25 3.78
CA LEU A 119 0.87 4.99 4.85
C LEU A 119 1.34 6.35 4.32
N ALA A 120 0.87 7.43 4.92
CA ALA A 120 1.32 8.78 4.62
C ALA A 120 2.73 9.01 5.17
N LEU A 121 3.72 9.17 4.29
CA LEU A 121 5.07 9.59 4.66
C LEU A 121 5.19 11.12 4.73
N ASP A 122 4.38 11.83 3.96
CA ASP A 122 4.17 13.28 4.02
C ASP A 122 2.69 13.54 4.30
N ASP A 123 2.34 14.73 4.81
CA ASP A 123 0.94 15.15 4.86
C ASP A 123 0.33 15.10 3.46
N ALA A 124 -0.84 14.53 3.35
CA ALA A 124 -1.59 14.41 2.10
C ALA A 124 -2.92 15.15 2.23
N ASP A 125 -3.16 16.10 1.36
CA ASP A 125 -4.37 16.92 1.34
C ASP A 125 -4.80 17.28 -0.10
N VAL A 126 -5.81 18.11 -0.22
CA VAL A 126 -6.34 18.52 -1.53
C VAL A 126 -5.29 19.24 -2.39
N GLU A 127 -4.36 19.98 -1.79
CA GLU A 127 -3.39 20.77 -2.53
C GLU A 127 -2.30 19.89 -3.19
N ASN A 128 -1.84 18.84 -2.47
CA ASN A 128 -0.79 17.93 -2.99
C ASN A 128 -1.35 16.60 -3.50
N ALA A 129 -2.63 16.57 -3.84
CA ALA A 129 -3.32 15.48 -4.49
C ALA A 129 -3.38 14.20 -3.65
N ALA A 130 -3.99 14.29 -2.46
CA ALA A 130 -4.35 13.13 -1.66
C ALA A 130 -5.14 12.11 -2.49
N MET A 131 -5.04 10.84 -2.13
CA MET A 131 -5.76 9.76 -2.80
C MET A 131 -7.27 9.90 -2.59
N SER A 132 -8.03 9.59 -3.62
CA SER A 132 -9.50 9.49 -3.56
C SER A 132 -9.94 8.06 -3.79
N VAL A 133 -11.04 7.66 -3.15
CA VAL A 133 -11.71 6.37 -3.31
C VAL A 133 -13.16 6.57 -3.72
N ILE A 134 -13.76 5.62 -4.41
CA ILE A 134 -15.20 5.58 -4.68
C ILE A 134 -15.84 4.56 -3.72
N PRO A 135 -16.49 5.01 -2.63
CA PRO A 135 -17.04 4.12 -1.62
C PRO A 135 -18.03 3.11 -2.20
N GLY A 136 -17.94 1.86 -1.75
CA GLY A 136 -18.83 0.78 -2.18
C GLY A 136 -18.52 0.21 -3.58
N SER A 137 -17.58 0.76 -4.34
CA SER A 137 -17.24 0.26 -5.69
C SER A 137 -16.59 -1.12 -5.69
N HIS A 138 -16.10 -1.61 -4.55
CA HIS A 138 -15.58 -2.96 -4.34
C HIS A 138 -16.66 -4.03 -4.23
N GLN A 139 -17.93 -3.63 -4.00
CA GLN A 139 -19.01 -4.58 -3.72
C GLN A 139 -19.20 -5.60 -4.86
N GLY A 140 -19.24 -6.86 -4.47
CA GLY A 140 -19.33 -8.00 -5.39
C GLY A 140 -17.98 -8.44 -5.95
N HIS A 141 -16.86 -7.80 -5.57
CA HIS A 141 -15.46 -8.17 -5.91
C HIS A 141 -15.32 -8.56 -7.39
N ARG A 142 -15.71 -7.65 -8.27
CA ARG A 142 -15.63 -7.83 -9.71
C ARG A 142 -14.52 -6.96 -10.29
N GLU A 143 -13.68 -7.58 -11.08
CA GLU A 143 -12.71 -6.85 -11.91
C GLU A 143 -13.46 -6.04 -12.95
N MET A 144 -13.10 -4.78 -13.03
CA MET A 144 -13.63 -3.84 -14.04
C MET A 144 -12.72 -3.84 -15.28
N GLU A 145 -13.35 -3.65 -16.44
CA GLU A 145 -12.61 -3.52 -17.69
C GLU A 145 -11.67 -2.33 -17.64
N THR A 146 -10.44 -2.54 -18.13
CA THR A 146 -9.41 -1.51 -18.16
C THR A 146 -9.11 -1.06 -19.59
N VAL A 147 -8.67 0.18 -19.71
CA VAL A 147 -8.11 0.75 -20.93
C VAL A 147 -6.70 1.28 -20.66
N LEU A 148 -5.94 1.53 -21.71
CA LEU A 148 -4.60 2.12 -21.55
C LEU A 148 -4.71 3.55 -20.98
N SER A 149 -3.83 3.84 -20.05
CA SER A 149 -3.66 5.17 -19.45
C SER A 149 -2.95 6.13 -20.40
N GLY A 150 -3.04 7.44 -20.10
CA GLY A 150 -2.30 8.46 -20.81
C GLY A 150 -0.83 8.56 -20.38
N GLU A 151 -0.05 9.37 -21.10
CA GLU A 151 1.39 9.54 -20.83
C GLU A 151 1.70 10.25 -19.50
N THR A 152 0.75 10.99 -18.95
CA THR A 152 0.85 11.69 -17.66
C THR A 152 0.25 10.91 -16.49
N GLU A 153 -0.03 9.63 -16.70
CA GLU A 153 -0.60 8.75 -15.69
C GLU A 153 0.45 7.70 -15.26
N MET A 154 0.67 7.54 -13.97
CA MET A 154 1.73 6.68 -13.41
C MET A 154 1.47 5.18 -13.65
N LEU A 155 0.21 4.77 -13.79
CA LEU A 155 -0.17 3.39 -14.03
C LEU A 155 -0.46 3.14 -15.52
N ARG A 156 -0.12 1.97 -16.01
CA ARG A 156 -0.29 1.60 -17.42
C ARG A 156 -1.76 1.47 -17.85
N ASN A 157 -2.61 1.02 -16.95
CA ASN A 157 -4.02 0.78 -17.23
C ASN A 157 -4.89 1.58 -16.26
N LYS A 158 -6.09 1.92 -16.70
CA LYS A 158 -7.11 2.59 -15.90
C LYS A 158 -8.48 2.00 -16.11
N VAL A 159 -9.35 2.15 -15.13
CA VAL A 159 -10.78 1.87 -15.24
C VAL A 159 -11.48 3.16 -15.67
N PRO A 160 -12.23 3.16 -16.77
CA PRO A 160 -13.07 4.30 -17.12
C PRO A 160 -14.18 4.50 -16.07
N VAL A 161 -14.21 5.67 -15.43
CA VAL A 161 -15.26 6.04 -14.47
C VAL A 161 -16.22 7.05 -15.09
N THR A 162 -17.49 7.00 -14.68
CA THR A 162 -18.47 8.00 -15.11
C THR A 162 -18.39 9.24 -14.23
N PRO A 163 -18.87 10.41 -14.70
CA PRO A 163 -18.92 11.61 -13.87
C PRO A 163 -19.70 11.43 -12.57
N GLU A 164 -20.74 10.60 -12.58
CA GLU A 164 -21.55 10.28 -11.39
C GLU A 164 -20.75 9.47 -10.37
N MET A 165 -19.93 8.52 -10.82
CA MET A 165 -19.04 7.75 -9.95
C MET A 165 -17.99 8.68 -9.35
N GLU A 166 -17.36 9.53 -10.14
CA GLU A 166 -16.34 10.47 -9.70
C GLU A 166 -16.89 11.52 -8.73
N ALA A 167 -18.12 11.98 -8.94
CA ALA A 167 -18.81 12.90 -8.02
C ALA A 167 -19.08 12.29 -6.63
N GLY A 168 -19.13 10.95 -6.53
CA GLY A 168 -19.25 10.22 -5.26
C GLY A 168 -17.93 9.92 -4.58
N ALA A 169 -16.79 10.31 -5.15
CA ALA A 169 -15.48 10.02 -4.60
C ALA A 169 -15.21 10.76 -3.28
N VAL A 170 -14.49 10.12 -2.38
CA VAL A 170 -14.06 10.67 -1.10
C VAL A 170 -12.54 10.81 -1.12
N MET A 171 -12.04 12.01 -0.88
CA MET A 171 -10.60 12.27 -0.73
C MET A 171 -10.14 11.90 0.67
N LEU A 172 -9.03 11.19 0.76
CA LEU A 172 -8.43 10.72 2.00
C LEU A 172 -7.30 11.65 2.43
N GLU A 173 -7.67 12.78 3.07
CA GLU A 173 -6.70 13.72 3.62
C GLU A 173 -6.15 13.19 4.94
N MET A 174 -4.82 13.16 5.08
CA MET A 174 -4.14 12.53 6.23
C MET A 174 -2.88 13.27 6.61
N THR A 175 -2.58 13.29 7.91
CA THR A 175 -1.25 13.69 8.41
C THR A 175 -0.25 12.54 8.26
N ALA A 176 1.03 12.89 8.11
CA ALA A 176 2.11 11.91 8.06
C ALA A 176 2.11 11.00 9.30
N GLY A 177 2.33 9.70 9.09
CA GLY A 177 2.23 8.65 10.12
C GLY A 177 0.85 8.01 10.26
N SER A 178 -0.19 8.59 9.64
CA SER A 178 -1.52 7.98 9.55
C SER A 178 -1.57 6.98 8.40
N VAL A 179 -2.53 6.05 8.46
CA VAL A 179 -2.78 5.10 7.38
C VAL A 179 -4.25 5.11 6.98
N SER A 180 -4.51 4.96 5.69
CA SER A 180 -5.78 4.48 5.19
C SER A 180 -5.63 3.02 4.75
N MET A 181 -6.73 2.28 4.81
CA MET A 181 -6.80 0.93 4.25
C MET A 181 -7.95 0.86 3.27
N HIS A 182 -7.72 0.18 2.17
CA HIS A 182 -8.75 0.00 1.15
C HIS A 182 -8.72 -1.41 0.57
N ASP A 183 -9.91 -1.88 0.19
CA ASP A 183 -10.12 -3.17 -0.45
C ASP A 183 -9.45 -3.20 -1.83
N SER A 184 -8.90 -4.34 -2.25
CA SER A 184 -8.20 -4.49 -3.53
C SER A 184 -9.09 -4.25 -4.76
N TYR A 185 -10.41 -4.34 -4.61
CA TYR A 185 -11.39 -4.09 -5.68
C TYR A 185 -11.98 -2.67 -5.65
N ILE A 186 -11.67 -1.83 -4.66
CA ILE A 186 -12.19 -0.46 -4.64
C ILE A 186 -11.55 0.39 -5.73
N LEU A 187 -12.36 1.20 -6.40
CA LEU A 187 -11.84 2.21 -7.31
C LEU A 187 -11.17 3.32 -6.53
N HIS A 188 -9.90 3.59 -6.86
CA HIS A 188 -9.13 4.66 -6.25
C HIS A 188 -8.17 5.29 -7.26
N GLY A 189 -7.72 6.50 -6.93
CA GLY A 189 -6.82 7.25 -7.80
C GLY A 189 -6.41 8.56 -7.15
N SER A 190 -5.65 9.39 -7.84
CA SER A 190 -5.31 10.74 -7.37
C SER A 190 -4.94 11.66 -8.53
N GLN A 191 -5.32 12.93 -8.44
CA GLN A 191 -4.97 13.96 -9.41
C GLN A 191 -3.47 14.22 -9.44
N ALA A 192 -2.97 15.01 -10.39
CA ALA A 192 -1.60 15.50 -10.41
C ALA A 192 -1.33 16.40 -9.20
N ASN A 193 -0.08 16.39 -8.73
CA ASN A 193 0.36 17.30 -7.66
C ASN A 193 0.82 18.64 -8.25
N ASP A 194 -0.05 19.63 -8.24
CA ASP A 194 0.25 20.98 -8.72
C ASP A 194 0.83 21.90 -7.63
N SER A 195 0.94 21.41 -6.40
CA SER A 195 1.45 22.18 -5.26
C SER A 195 2.97 22.32 -5.25
N GLY A 196 3.48 23.13 -4.32
CA GLY A 196 4.91 23.23 -4.03
C GLY A 196 5.44 22.19 -3.04
N ARG A 197 4.61 21.21 -2.62
CA ARG A 197 4.96 20.19 -1.61
C ARG A 197 4.99 18.79 -2.23
N ARG A 198 5.94 17.96 -1.77
CA ARG A 198 5.95 16.53 -2.10
C ARG A 198 4.76 15.82 -1.44
N ARG A 199 4.26 14.75 -2.05
CA ARG A 199 3.36 13.79 -1.44
C ARG A 199 3.92 12.38 -1.64
N ALA A 200 4.48 11.79 -0.59
CA ALA A 200 4.98 10.43 -0.59
C ALA A 200 4.03 9.51 0.19
N GLY A 201 3.63 8.41 -0.43
CA GLY A 201 2.83 7.36 0.18
C GLY A 201 3.52 6.01 0.05
N TYR A 202 3.52 5.23 1.13
CA TYR A 202 3.98 3.85 1.14
C TYR A 202 2.79 2.91 1.16
N THR A 203 2.61 2.17 0.09
CA THR A 203 1.52 1.20 -0.05
C THR A 203 2.01 -0.19 0.32
N ILE A 204 1.25 -0.90 1.17
CA ILE A 204 1.62 -2.22 1.69
C ILE A 204 0.39 -3.13 1.56
N ARG A 205 0.54 -4.32 0.96
CA ARG A 205 -0.56 -5.23 0.68
C ARG A 205 -0.50 -6.43 1.59
N TYR A 206 -1.62 -6.64 2.29
CA TYR A 206 -1.81 -7.80 3.17
C TYR A 206 -3.00 -8.63 2.70
N CYS A 207 -2.90 -9.94 2.92
CA CYS A 207 -4.00 -10.87 2.71
C CYS A 207 -4.28 -11.63 4.00
N SER A 208 -5.56 -11.99 4.20
CA SER A 208 -5.94 -13.00 5.19
C SER A 208 -5.72 -14.39 4.63
N THR A 209 -4.96 -15.22 5.33
CA THR A 209 -4.73 -16.63 4.91
C THR A 209 -5.96 -17.53 5.11
N ASP A 210 -7.02 -17.03 5.74
CA ASP A 210 -8.26 -17.76 5.91
C ASP A 210 -9.06 -17.87 4.60
N THR A 211 -8.94 -16.84 3.74
CA THR A 211 -9.78 -16.68 2.53
C THR A 211 -9.00 -16.31 1.28
N ALA A 212 -7.74 -15.90 1.44
CA ALA A 212 -6.87 -15.54 0.33
C ALA A 212 -5.55 -16.32 0.39
N TRP A 213 -4.89 -16.42 -0.76
CA TRP A 213 -3.60 -17.10 -0.87
C TRP A 213 -2.81 -16.57 -2.08
N VAL A 214 -1.52 -16.81 -2.09
CA VAL A 214 -0.63 -16.41 -3.17
C VAL A 214 -0.10 -17.64 -3.90
N ASP A 215 -0.20 -17.64 -5.23
CA ASP A 215 0.45 -18.65 -6.06
C ASP A 215 1.96 -18.38 -6.12
N MET A 216 2.71 -19.09 -5.28
CA MET A 216 4.15 -18.93 -5.16
C MET A 216 4.95 -19.45 -6.36
N GLU A 217 4.33 -20.07 -7.36
CA GLU A 217 5.00 -20.43 -8.61
C GLU A 217 4.98 -19.27 -9.60
N GLU A 218 3.91 -18.49 -9.60
CA GLU A 218 3.76 -17.31 -10.45
C GLU A 218 4.19 -16.00 -9.76
N HIS A 219 4.27 -16.00 -8.42
CA HIS A 219 4.60 -14.79 -7.65
C HIS A 219 6.10 -14.51 -7.69
N PRO A 220 6.53 -13.29 -8.11
CA PRO A 220 7.93 -13.02 -8.40
C PRO A 220 8.80 -12.72 -7.18
N ILE A 221 8.21 -12.48 -6.01
CA ILE A 221 8.92 -12.03 -4.81
C ILE A 221 8.57 -12.86 -3.57
N PRO A 222 9.36 -12.81 -2.49
CA PRO A 222 9.03 -13.46 -1.22
C PRO A 222 7.72 -12.94 -0.62
N VAL A 223 6.91 -13.86 -0.10
CA VAL A 223 5.72 -13.56 0.73
C VAL A 223 6.06 -13.89 2.17
N PHE A 224 5.63 -13.04 3.09
CA PHE A 224 5.98 -13.14 4.49
C PHE A 224 4.74 -13.40 5.35
N LEU A 225 4.77 -14.48 6.16
CA LEU A 225 3.80 -14.68 7.22
C LEU A 225 4.17 -13.77 8.39
N VAL A 226 3.35 -12.75 8.63
CA VAL A 226 3.64 -11.72 9.64
C VAL A 226 2.83 -11.89 10.91
N ARG A 227 1.68 -12.61 10.86
CA ARG A 227 0.83 -12.87 12.03
C ARG A 227 -0.03 -14.13 11.83
N GLY A 228 -0.35 -14.82 12.94
CA GLY A 228 -1.32 -15.92 12.96
C GLY A 228 -0.93 -17.19 12.22
N ASP A 229 -1.86 -17.82 11.52
CA ASP A 229 -1.66 -19.09 10.82
C ASP A 229 -1.33 -18.86 9.32
N ARG A 230 -0.53 -19.77 8.76
CA ARG A 230 -0.10 -19.67 7.35
C ARG A 230 -1.13 -20.15 6.33
N GLY A 231 -2.24 -20.70 6.78
CA GLY A 231 -3.23 -21.31 5.91
C GLY A 231 -2.73 -22.59 5.23
N VAL A 232 -3.62 -23.21 4.45
CA VAL A 232 -3.36 -24.53 3.81
C VAL A 232 -2.38 -24.48 2.63
N ARG A 233 -2.08 -23.29 2.11
CA ARG A 233 -1.18 -23.08 0.94
C ARG A 233 0.08 -22.28 1.30
N GLY A 234 0.32 -22.06 2.60
CA GLY A 234 1.37 -21.18 3.08
C GLY A 234 2.71 -21.85 3.42
N GLU A 235 2.98 -23.08 2.99
CA GLU A 235 4.24 -23.78 3.29
C GLU A 235 5.48 -23.06 2.75
N ARG A 236 5.32 -22.25 1.69
CA ARG A 236 6.42 -21.49 1.04
C ARG A 236 6.55 -20.05 1.54
N TYR A 237 5.64 -19.58 2.42
CA TYR A 237 5.75 -18.25 3.00
C TYR A 237 6.90 -18.17 4.00
N THR A 238 7.69 -17.11 3.94
CA THR A 238 8.75 -16.84 4.91
C THR A 238 8.13 -16.42 6.24
N ASP A 239 8.47 -17.13 7.31
CA ASP A 239 7.89 -16.89 8.63
C ASP A 239 8.63 -15.77 9.36
N LEU A 240 7.96 -14.63 9.54
CA LEU A 240 8.46 -13.45 10.27
C LEU A 240 7.75 -13.21 11.60
N ARG A 241 6.93 -14.15 12.06
CA ARG A 241 6.24 -13.97 13.36
C ARG A 241 7.27 -13.86 14.49
N PRO A 242 7.06 -12.99 15.49
CA PRO A 242 8.03 -12.70 16.56
C PRO A 242 8.54 -13.93 17.32
N GLU A 243 7.70 -14.94 17.50
CA GLU A 243 8.04 -16.20 18.16
C GLU A 243 8.93 -17.12 17.30
N LYS A 244 9.05 -16.87 16.00
CA LYS A 244 9.85 -17.63 15.03
C LYS A 244 11.04 -16.84 14.50
N ALA A 245 10.88 -15.55 14.34
CA ALA A 245 11.97 -14.65 14.02
C ALA A 245 12.88 -14.57 15.24
N GLY A 246 13.92 -15.35 15.29
CA GLY A 246 15.03 -15.05 16.19
C GLY A 246 15.38 -13.58 15.98
N ALA A 247 15.31 -12.77 17.06
CA ALA A 247 15.32 -11.32 17.05
C ALA A 247 16.02 -10.73 15.81
N PHE A 248 15.25 -10.20 14.86
CA PHE A 248 15.77 -9.41 13.78
C PHE A 248 16.37 -8.16 14.42
N GLN A 249 17.65 -8.19 14.73
CA GLN A 249 18.40 -7.01 15.09
C GLN A 249 18.86 -6.40 13.78
N VAL A 250 18.20 -5.31 13.38
CA VAL A 250 18.67 -4.50 12.26
C VAL A 250 19.94 -3.79 12.71
N GLU A 251 21.05 -4.20 12.15
CA GLU A 251 22.24 -3.36 12.14
C GLU A 251 22.07 -2.30 11.05
N PRO A 252 22.10 -1.00 11.38
CA PRO A 252 21.88 0.10 10.42
C PRO A 252 22.85 0.11 9.24
N GLU A 253 23.90 -0.71 9.26
CA GLU A 253 25.00 -0.71 8.30
C GLU A 253 24.84 -1.68 7.11
N ARG A 254 23.77 -2.48 7.06
CA ARG A 254 23.52 -3.39 5.93
C ARG A 254 22.58 -2.82 4.88
N ILE A 255 22.85 -1.61 4.40
CA ILE A 255 22.34 -1.16 3.09
C ILE A 255 23.25 -1.81 2.04
N THR A 256 22.95 -3.04 1.64
CA THR A 256 23.62 -3.66 0.51
C THR A 256 23.14 -2.98 -0.76
N ARG A 257 24.03 -2.27 -1.43
CA ARG A 257 23.82 -1.79 -2.80
C ARG A 257 23.43 -2.99 -3.67
N PRO A 258 22.37 -2.90 -4.51
CA PRO A 258 22.14 -3.92 -5.50
C PRO A 258 23.37 -4.01 -6.40
N GLY A 259 23.89 -5.22 -6.56
CA GLY A 259 24.99 -5.49 -7.48
C GLY A 259 24.62 -5.02 -8.89
N LYS A 260 25.63 -4.46 -9.58
CA LYS A 260 25.55 -4.07 -10.98
C LYS A 260 25.21 -5.26 -11.87
#